data_8a25f77463663ad69bac07e61c8b23a0
#
_entry.id   8a25f77463663ad69bac07e61c8b23a0
#
_cell.length_a   1.000
_cell.length_b   1.000
_cell.length_c   1.000
_cell.angle_alpha   90.00
_cell.angle_beta   90.00
_cell.angle_gamma   90.00
#
_symmetry.space_group_name_H-M   'P 1'
#
loop_
_entity.id
_entity.type
_entity.pdbx_description
1 polymer ?
#
loop_
_entity_poly.entity_id
_entity_poly.type
_entity_poly.pdbx_seq_one_letter_code
_entity_poly.pdbx_strand_id
1 'polypeptide(L)'
;MIEKKYEITYATLTDKGERTQNEDSLGVERYSDGFMFVLCDGLGGHGKGDVASDFIVKNLLARVCRQEQDVETAIMKSQEMLLEKQKEEDAQDSMKTTLTCLNITGEQARYIHVGDSRVYHFEGGKVKDRTLDHSVPQMLVNIGEIKESEIRHHEDRSRLLRVVGSAWDIPKYQLGNIIKIGKKTTFLMCSDGFWELIDEKEMCKTLKKSKTPQE
;
A
#
# COMPACT_ATOMS: atom_id res chain seq x y z
N MET A 1 31.11 9.52 -2.12
CA MET A 1 30.26 8.30 -2.22
C MET A 1 29.85 7.93 -0.80
N ILE A 2 28.54 8.01 -0.50
CA ILE A 2 28.05 7.51 0.78
C ILE A 2 28.09 5.99 0.67
N GLU A 3 28.91 5.35 1.50
CA GLU A 3 28.96 3.89 1.58
C GLU A 3 27.56 3.38 1.95
N LYS A 4 26.93 2.61 1.07
CA LYS A 4 25.62 1.98 1.37
C LYS A 4 25.83 1.00 2.52
N LYS A 5 25.33 1.36 3.70
CA LYS A 5 25.50 0.58 4.92
C LYS A 5 24.69 -0.72 4.94
N TYR A 6 23.66 -0.80 4.09
CA TYR A 6 22.76 -1.97 4.01
C TYR A 6 22.41 -2.28 2.55
N GLU A 7 22.25 -3.56 2.28
CA GLU A 7 21.66 -4.06 1.05
C GLU A 7 20.14 -4.24 1.27
N ILE A 8 19.34 -3.79 0.31
CA ILE A 8 17.89 -3.99 0.32
C ILE A 8 17.60 -5.18 -0.56
N THR A 9 16.97 -6.21 0.03
CA THR A 9 16.45 -7.38 -0.67
C THR A 9 14.93 -7.36 -0.60
N TYR A 10 14.26 -7.81 -1.66
CA TYR A 10 12.81 -7.85 -1.71
C TYR A 10 12.30 -9.02 -2.56
N ALA A 11 11.06 -9.39 -2.35
CA ALA A 11 10.28 -10.29 -3.19
C ALA A 11 8.89 -9.70 -3.42
N THR A 12 8.27 -10.07 -4.51
CA THR A 12 6.90 -9.68 -4.86
C THR A 12 6.10 -10.92 -5.23
N LEU A 13 4.85 -10.95 -4.82
CA LEU A 13 3.88 -11.97 -5.15
C LEU A 13 2.55 -11.30 -5.45
N THR A 14 1.88 -11.74 -6.49
CA THR A 14 0.49 -11.40 -6.76
C THR A 14 -0.25 -12.62 -7.26
N ASP A 15 -1.45 -12.83 -6.77
CA ASP A 15 -2.30 -13.95 -7.14
C ASP A 15 -3.76 -13.52 -7.04
N LYS A 16 -4.57 -13.90 -8.00
CA LYS A 16 -6.01 -13.55 -8.01
C LYS A 16 -6.84 -14.32 -6.99
N GLY A 17 -6.28 -15.35 -6.36
CA GLY A 17 -7.02 -16.26 -5.50
C GLY A 17 -8.21 -16.89 -6.24
N GLU A 18 -9.36 -16.87 -5.62
CA GLU A 18 -10.61 -17.39 -6.18
C GLU A 18 -11.34 -16.38 -7.10
N ARG A 19 -10.81 -15.18 -7.27
CA ARG A 19 -11.42 -14.16 -8.14
C ARG A 19 -11.27 -14.53 -9.62
N THR A 20 -12.17 -14.03 -10.46
CA THR A 20 -12.08 -14.20 -11.92
C THR A 20 -10.92 -13.39 -12.51
N GLN A 21 -10.65 -12.23 -11.93
CA GLN A 21 -9.63 -11.29 -12.34
C GLN A 21 -8.81 -10.82 -11.13
N ASN A 22 -7.53 -10.55 -11.35
CA ASN A 22 -6.69 -9.89 -10.37
C ASN A 22 -6.79 -8.38 -10.58
N GLU A 23 -7.30 -7.67 -9.59
CA GLU A 23 -7.41 -6.21 -9.60
C GLU A 23 -6.27 -5.54 -8.82
N ASP A 24 -5.40 -6.33 -8.17
CA ASP A 24 -4.18 -5.85 -7.55
C ASP A 24 -3.12 -5.50 -8.60
N SER A 25 -2.44 -4.40 -8.38
CA SER A 25 -1.25 -4.00 -9.14
C SER A 25 -0.13 -3.62 -8.19
N LEU A 26 1.07 -4.04 -8.53
CA LEU A 26 2.26 -3.72 -7.75
C LEU A 26 3.41 -3.31 -8.66
N GLY A 27 4.31 -2.50 -8.13
CA GLY A 27 5.51 -2.10 -8.83
C GLY A 27 6.64 -1.73 -7.90
N VAL A 28 7.85 -2.01 -8.35
CA VAL A 28 9.08 -1.66 -7.65
C VAL A 28 10.05 -1.03 -8.62
N GLU A 29 10.56 0.14 -8.30
CA GLU A 29 11.59 0.80 -9.10
C GLU A 29 12.71 1.32 -8.20
N ARG A 30 13.94 1.08 -8.66
CA ARG A 30 15.14 1.67 -8.05
C ARG A 30 15.41 3.00 -8.72
N TYR A 31 15.70 4.02 -7.93
CA TYR A 31 16.06 5.34 -8.44
C TYR A 31 17.14 5.96 -7.55
N SER A 32 18.04 6.77 -8.18
CA SER A 32 19.10 7.47 -7.45
C SER A 32 19.77 6.58 -6.37
N ASP A 33 19.54 6.83 -5.08
CA ASP A 33 20.05 6.07 -3.94
C ASP A 33 18.98 5.28 -3.18
N GLY A 34 17.78 5.11 -3.77
CA GLY A 34 16.61 4.55 -3.12
C GLY A 34 15.82 3.54 -3.93
N PHE A 35 14.68 3.17 -3.34
CA PHE A 35 13.66 2.31 -3.93
C PHE A 35 12.28 2.88 -3.64
N MET A 36 11.40 2.75 -4.62
CA MET A 36 9.97 3.00 -4.48
C MET A 36 9.22 1.68 -4.69
N PHE A 37 8.40 1.32 -3.71
CA PHE A 37 7.47 0.19 -3.77
C PHE A 37 6.06 0.75 -3.78
N VAL A 38 5.23 0.26 -4.67
CA VAL A 38 3.82 0.67 -4.79
C VAL A 38 2.95 -0.57 -4.88
N LEU A 39 1.87 -0.61 -4.11
CA LEU A 39 0.82 -1.61 -4.17
C LEU A 39 -0.52 -0.88 -4.18
N CYS A 40 -1.38 -1.28 -5.10
CA CYS A 40 -2.73 -0.79 -5.26
C CYS A 40 -3.67 -1.98 -5.42
N ASP A 41 -4.76 -2.00 -4.65
CA ASP A 41 -5.84 -2.97 -4.73
C ASP A 41 -7.03 -2.29 -5.40
N GLY A 42 -7.40 -2.79 -6.57
CA GLY A 42 -8.44 -2.21 -7.42
C GLY A 42 -9.83 -2.50 -6.88
N LEU A 43 -10.65 -1.46 -6.73
CA LEU A 43 -12.03 -1.57 -6.24
C LEU A 43 -12.98 -1.62 -7.41
N GLY A 44 -13.60 -2.75 -7.59
CA GLY A 44 -14.51 -2.79 -8.70
C GLY A 44 -15.17 -4.14 -8.95
N GLY A 45 -16.09 -4.54 -8.12
CA GLY A 45 -16.99 -5.64 -8.47
C GLY A 45 -17.75 -5.45 -9.80
N HIS A 46 -17.43 -4.40 -10.57
CA HIS A 46 -18.08 -4.04 -11.84
C HIS A 46 -17.10 -3.52 -12.90
N GLY A 47 -15.79 -3.81 -12.73
CA GLY A 47 -14.91 -3.94 -13.90
C GLY A 47 -14.09 -2.75 -14.37
N LYS A 48 -13.38 -2.00 -13.51
CA LYS A 48 -12.22 -1.16 -13.89
C LYS A 48 -11.27 -0.92 -12.70
N GLY A 49 -11.34 -1.74 -11.67
CA GLY A 49 -10.42 -1.69 -10.52
C GLY A 49 -8.99 -2.00 -10.94
N ASP A 50 -8.81 -3.00 -11.81
CA ASP A 50 -7.53 -3.36 -12.41
C ASP A 50 -6.91 -2.21 -13.23
N VAL A 51 -7.74 -1.47 -13.97
CA VAL A 51 -7.30 -0.29 -14.74
C VAL A 51 -6.85 0.82 -13.79
N ALA A 52 -7.59 1.05 -12.69
CA ALA A 52 -7.25 2.08 -11.72
C ALA A 52 -5.94 1.76 -10.98
N SER A 53 -5.79 0.54 -10.48
CA SER A 53 -4.61 0.09 -9.75
C SER A 53 -3.35 0.15 -10.62
N ASP A 54 -3.40 -0.39 -11.84
CA ASP A 54 -2.30 -0.35 -12.81
C ASP A 54 -1.92 1.09 -13.18
N PHE A 55 -2.93 1.94 -13.42
CA PHE A 55 -2.71 3.34 -13.75
C PHE A 55 -1.97 4.09 -12.64
N ILE A 56 -2.39 3.93 -11.40
CA ILE A 56 -1.75 4.61 -10.25
C ILE A 56 -0.33 4.11 -10.04
N VAL A 57 -0.09 2.79 -10.06
CA VAL A 57 1.26 2.21 -9.92
C VAL A 57 2.20 2.78 -10.97
N LYS A 58 1.83 2.75 -12.25
CA LYS A 58 2.66 3.25 -13.35
C LYS A 58 2.94 4.74 -13.26
N ASN A 59 1.92 5.55 -12.95
CA ASN A 59 2.08 7.00 -12.84
C ASN A 59 2.97 7.40 -11.66
N LEU A 60 2.80 6.78 -10.48
CA LEU A 60 3.63 7.07 -9.32
C LEU A 60 5.10 6.74 -9.58
N LEU A 61 5.39 5.55 -10.07
CA LEU A 61 6.78 5.15 -10.38
C LEU A 61 7.41 6.06 -11.43
N ALA A 62 6.67 6.40 -12.50
CA ALA A 62 7.18 7.31 -13.52
C ALA A 62 7.48 8.71 -12.96
N ARG A 63 6.60 9.27 -12.13
CA ARG A 63 6.76 10.61 -11.57
C ARG A 63 7.87 10.70 -10.54
N VAL A 64 7.89 9.78 -9.58
CA VAL A 64 8.89 9.79 -8.51
C VAL A 64 10.24 9.36 -9.01
N CYS A 65 10.33 8.23 -9.72
CA CYS A 65 11.61 7.62 -10.04
C CYS A 65 12.28 8.18 -11.31
N ARG A 66 11.49 8.68 -12.27
CA ARG A 66 12.01 9.17 -13.55
C ARG A 66 11.91 10.68 -13.71
N GLN A 67 10.90 11.31 -13.11
CA GLN A 67 10.70 12.77 -13.17
C GLN A 67 11.11 13.47 -11.88
N GLU A 68 11.65 12.73 -10.91
CA GLU A 68 12.18 13.25 -9.62
C GLU A 68 11.18 14.13 -8.84
N GLN A 69 9.87 13.85 -9.00
CA GLN A 69 8.85 14.53 -8.21
C GLN A 69 8.83 13.98 -6.79
N ASP A 70 8.52 14.83 -5.83
CA ASP A 70 8.23 14.34 -4.48
C ASP A 70 6.95 13.48 -4.46
N VAL A 71 6.90 12.52 -3.53
CA VAL A 71 5.87 11.48 -3.53
C VAL A 71 4.47 12.07 -3.33
N GLU A 72 4.33 13.10 -2.50
CA GLU A 72 3.04 13.72 -2.19
C GLU A 72 2.47 14.43 -3.43
N THR A 73 3.30 15.22 -4.12
CA THR A 73 2.95 15.84 -5.41
C THR A 73 2.61 14.80 -6.47
N ALA A 74 3.38 13.72 -6.54
CA ALA A 74 3.13 12.63 -7.50
C ALA A 74 1.79 11.94 -7.24
N ILE A 75 1.41 11.71 -5.98
CA ILE A 75 0.11 11.14 -5.59
C ILE A 75 -1.04 12.07 -6.03
N MET A 76 -0.96 13.36 -5.69
CA MET A 76 -2.01 14.31 -6.04
C MET A 76 -2.20 14.41 -7.55
N LYS A 77 -1.11 14.43 -8.31
CA LYS A 77 -1.19 14.49 -9.78
C LYS A 77 -1.72 13.20 -10.39
N SER A 78 -1.34 12.05 -9.85
CA SER A 78 -1.87 10.75 -10.31
C SER A 78 -3.36 10.62 -10.00
N GLN A 79 -3.80 11.08 -8.84
CA GLN A 79 -5.22 11.17 -8.47
C GLN A 79 -6.01 12.05 -9.46
N GLU A 80 -5.51 13.26 -9.76
CA GLU A 80 -6.14 14.17 -10.71
C GLU A 80 -6.30 13.52 -12.09
N MET A 81 -5.22 12.91 -12.60
CA MET A 81 -5.24 12.22 -13.91
C MET A 81 -6.17 11.01 -13.91
N LEU A 82 -6.29 10.28 -12.79
CA LEU A 82 -7.26 9.17 -12.70
C LEU A 82 -8.70 9.69 -12.78
N LEU A 83 -9.00 10.81 -12.12
CA LEU A 83 -10.33 11.44 -12.19
C LEU A 83 -10.66 11.95 -13.60
N GLU A 84 -9.67 12.46 -14.34
CA GLU A 84 -9.83 12.83 -15.77
C GLU A 84 -10.13 11.59 -16.61
N LYS A 85 -9.35 10.52 -16.46
CA LYS A 85 -9.53 9.26 -17.15
C LYS A 85 -10.90 8.63 -16.87
N GLN A 86 -11.39 8.68 -15.63
CA GLN A 86 -12.73 8.24 -15.26
C GLN A 86 -13.83 8.97 -16.06
N LYS A 87 -13.69 10.29 -16.23
CA LYS A 87 -14.65 11.10 -17.01
C LYS A 87 -14.63 10.74 -18.49
N GLU A 88 -13.42 10.54 -19.05
CA GLU A 88 -13.26 10.17 -20.45
C GLU A 88 -13.87 8.78 -20.76
N GLU A 89 -13.83 7.87 -19.79
CA GLU A 89 -14.30 6.49 -19.94
C GLU A 89 -15.68 6.21 -19.31
N ASP A 90 -16.36 7.23 -18.81
CA ASP A 90 -17.63 7.13 -18.06
C ASP A 90 -17.58 6.08 -16.94
N ALA A 91 -16.53 6.16 -16.12
CA ALA A 91 -16.16 5.14 -15.13
C ALA A 91 -16.01 5.66 -13.69
N GLN A 92 -16.69 6.75 -13.33
CA GLN A 92 -16.54 7.44 -12.05
C GLN A 92 -16.90 6.56 -10.84
N ASP A 93 -17.76 5.58 -11.03
CA ASP A 93 -18.20 4.69 -9.96
C ASP A 93 -17.39 3.40 -9.87
N SER A 94 -16.65 3.01 -10.92
CA SER A 94 -16.01 1.71 -11.03
C SER A 94 -14.48 1.73 -11.09
N MET A 95 -13.86 2.86 -11.45
CA MET A 95 -12.40 2.97 -11.61
C MET A 95 -11.76 3.59 -10.36
N LYS A 96 -11.69 2.82 -9.29
CA LYS A 96 -11.12 3.24 -7.98
C LYS A 96 -10.13 2.20 -7.47
N THR A 97 -9.24 2.61 -6.58
CA THR A 97 -8.23 1.73 -6.00
C THR A 97 -7.79 2.19 -4.62
N THR A 98 -7.22 1.28 -3.84
CA THR A 98 -6.38 1.64 -2.69
C THR A 98 -5.02 2.15 -3.16
N LEU A 99 -4.19 2.60 -2.25
CA LEU A 99 -2.79 2.92 -2.47
C LEU A 99 -1.99 2.64 -1.22
N THR A 100 -0.95 1.86 -1.33
CA THR A 100 0.18 1.89 -0.41
C THR A 100 1.45 2.14 -1.18
N CYS A 101 2.30 3.01 -0.67
CA CYS A 101 3.65 3.16 -1.18
C CYS A 101 4.67 3.26 -0.05
N LEU A 102 5.83 2.68 -0.27
CA LEU A 102 6.98 2.71 0.61
C LEU A 102 8.16 3.29 -0.17
N ASN A 103 8.61 4.45 0.28
CA ASN A 103 9.80 5.09 -0.28
C ASN A 103 10.97 4.88 0.66
N ILE A 104 12.07 4.35 0.15
CA ILE A 104 13.33 4.14 0.87
C ILE A 104 14.41 4.95 0.19
N THR A 105 15.03 5.87 0.92
CA THR A 105 16.13 6.72 0.44
C THR A 105 17.24 6.76 1.48
N GLY A 106 18.43 6.34 1.12
CA GLY A 106 19.56 6.22 2.04
C GLY A 106 19.23 5.27 3.22
N GLU A 107 19.27 5.80 4.43
CA GLU A 107 18.94 5.05 5.68
C GLU A 107 17.52 5.37 6.21
N GLN A 108 16.65 5.92 5.39
CA GLN A 108 15.31 6.31 5.79
C GLN A 108 14.26 5.62 4.93
N ALA A 109 13.15 5.28 5.57
CA ALA A 109 11.96 4.81 4.91
C ALA A 109 10.76 5.65 5.33
N ARG A 110 9.82 5.86 4.44
CA ARG A 110 8.54 6.49 4.71
C ARG A 110 7.46 5.85 3.86
N TYR A 111 6.33 5.57 4.46
CA TYR A 111 5.17 5.05 3.73
C TYR A 111 4.05 6.07 3.66
N ILE A 112 3.21 5.93 2.63
CA ILE A 112 1.96 6.68 2.44
C ILE A 112 0.89 5.68 2.03
N HIS A 113 -0.34 5.86 2.53
CA HIS A 113 -1.42 4.97 2.15
C HIS A 113 -2.79 5.66 2.03
N VAL A 114 -3.68 5.02 1.26
CA VAL A 114 -5.11 5.30 1.12
C VAL A 114 -5.83 3.95 1.00
N GLY A 115 -6.84 3.71 1.84
CA GLY A 115 -7.59 2.46 1.83
C GLY A 115 -7.17 1.53 2.96
N ASP A 116 -7.30 0.24 2.74
CA ASP A 116 -7.09 -0.84 3.70
C ASP A 116 -5.98 -1.81 3.29
N SER A 117 -5.32 -1.60 2.16
CA SER A 117 -4.03 -2.23 1.89
C SER A 117 -3.01 -1.72 2.91
N ARG A 118 -2.22 -2.63 3.49
CA ARG A 118 -1.41 -2.34 4.67
C ARG A 118 0.08 -2.32 4.38
N VAL A 119 0.78 -1.47 5.12
CA VAL A 119 2.24 -1.53 5.30
C VAL A 119 2.51 -1.90 6.75
N TYR A 120 3.17 -3.02 6.96
CA TYR A 120 3.68 -3.44 8.27
C TYR A 120 5.17 -3.11 8.36
N HIS A 121 5.57 -2.51 9.46
CA HIS A 121 6.96 -2.32 9.85
C HIS A 121 7.35 -3.31 10.93
N PHE A 122 8.35 -4.14 10.65
CA PHE A 122 8.91 -5.09 11.62
C PHE A 122 10.33 -4.69 12.00
N GLU A 123 10.67 -4.92 13.27
CA GLU A 123 12.05 -4.81 13.77
C GLU A 123 12.42 -6.09 14.51
N GLY A 124 13.44 -6.80 13.99
CA GLY A 124 13.86 -8.06 14.56
C GLY A 124 12.76 -9.15 14.54
N GLY A 125 11.90 -9.16 13.53
CA GLY A 125 10.80 -10.10 13.37
C GLY A 125 9.63 -9.88 14.33
N LYS A 126 9.45 -8.66 14.82
CA LYS A 126 8.29 -8.24 15.63
C LYS A 126 7.63 -7.02 14.98
N VAL A 127 6.32 -7.00 14.91
CA VAL A 127 5.58 -5.81 14.47
C VAL A 127 5.92 -4.63 15.39
N LYS A 128 6.32 -3.54 14.79
CA LYS A 128 6.57 -2.25 15.45
C LYS A 128 5.44 -1.27 15.19
N ASP A 129 4.95 -1.27 13.95
CA ASP A 129 3.94 -0.35 13.50
C ASP A 129 3.25 -0.92 12.25
N ARG A 130 2.07 -0.43 11.95
CA ARG A 130 1.35 -0.68 10.69
C ARG A 130 0.49 0.52 10.31
N THR A 131 0.08 0.59 9.06
CA THR A 131 -0.96 1.52 8.62
C THR A 131 -2.29 1.18 9.29
N LEU A 132 -3.08 2.20 9.61
CA LEU A 132 -4.47 2.04 10.08
C LEU A 132 -5.40 2.18 8.88
N ASP A 133 -6.30 1.21 8.71
CA ASP A 133 -7.17 1.14 7.55
C ASP A 133 -8.10 2.37 7.45
N HIS A 134 -8.33 2.85 6.27
CA HIS A 134 -9.38 3.83 6.02
C HIS A 134 -10.72 3.11 5.75
N SER A 135 -11.20 2.35 6.73
CA SER A 135 -12.39 1.51 6.66
C SER A 135 -13.37 1.77 7.81
N VAL A 136 -14.60 1.30 7.65
CA VAL A 136 -15.62 1.39 8.70
C VAL A 136 -15.19 0.66 9.97
N PRO A 137 -14.67 -0.59 9.93
CA PRO A 137 -14.25 -1.26 11.17
C PRO A 137 -13.10 -0.55 11.89
N GLN A 138 -12.15 0.01 11.15
CA GLN A 138 -11.07 0.79 11.78
C GLN A 138 -11.62 2.05 12.46
N MET A 139 -12.61 2.71 11.88
CA MET A 139 -13.29 3.84 12.53
C MET A 139 -13.96 3.39 13.83
N LEU A 140 -14.64 2.23 13.86
CA LEU A 140 -15.25 1.68 15.07
C LEU A 140 -14.21 1.33 16.15
N VAL A 141 -13.03 0.82 15.77
CA VAL A 141 -11.91 0.64 16.70
C VAL A 141 -11.47 1.98 17.28
N ASN A 142 -11.32 3.01 16.45
CA ASN A 142 -10.83 4.32 16.89
C ASN A 142 -11.76 5.02 17.91
N ILE A 143 -13.07 4.75 17.82
CA ILE A 143 -14.06 5.25 18.80
C ILE A 143 -14.35 4.28 19.95
N GLY A 144 -13.67 3.12 19.97
CA GLY A 144 -13.76 2.13 21.06
C GLY A 144 -14.98 1.23 21.05
N GLU A 145 -15.72 1.13 19.93
CA GLU A 145 -16.89 0.27 19.80
C GLU A 145 -16.54 -1.19 19.56
N ILE A 146 -15.44 -1.46 18.83
CA ILE A 146 -14.92 -2.80 18.61
C ILE A 146 -13.42 -2.86 18.91
N LYS A 147 -12.87 -4.09 19.06
CA LYS A 147 -11.44 -4.31 19.22
C LYS A 147 -10.75 -4.45 17.86
N GLU A 148 -9.47 -4.13 17.77
CA GLU A 148 -8.68 -4.30 16.56
C GLU A 148 -8.72 -5.74 15.99
N SER A 149 -8.77 -6.75 16.88
CA SER A 149 -8.87 -8.16 16.47
C SER A 149 -10.19 -8.51 15.76
N GLU A 150 -11.20 -7.66 15.85
CA GLU A 150 -12.52 -7.89 15.24
C GLU A 150 -12.61 -7.35 13.80
N ILE A 151 -11.64 -6.48 13.38
CA ILE A 151 -11.60 -5.90 12.03
C ILE A 151 -11.67 -6.99 10.95
N ARG A 152 -10.85 -8.05 11.07
CA ARG A 152 -10.71 -9.14 10.07
C ARG A 152 -12.01 -9.87 9.76
N HIS A 153 -12.92 -9.92 10.72
CA HIS A 153 -14.17 -10.69 10.65
C HIS A 153 -15.41 -9.81 10.68
N HIS A 154 -15.23 -8.49 10.62
CA HIS A 154 -16.36 -7.55 10.63
C HIS A 154 -17.15 -7.66 9.32
N GLU A 155 -18.48 -7.54 9.40
CA GLU A 155 -19.37 -7.62 8.22
C GLU A 155 -19.07 -6.51 7.20
N ASP A 156 -18.74 -5.31 7.66
CA ASP A 156 -18.37 -4.16 6.84
C ASP A 156 -16.87 -4.07 6.55
N ARG A 157 -16.06 -5.14 6.65
CA ARG A 157 -14.60 -5.07 6.52
C ARG A 157 -14.14 -4.47 5.19
N SER A 158 -14.87 -4.73 4.11
CA SER A 158 -14.57 -4.19 2.77
C SER A 158 -15.16 -2.79 2.51
N ARG A 159 -15.76 -2.16 3.54
CA ARG A 159 -16.37 -0.85 3.40
C ARG A 159 -15.37 0.26 3.67
N LEU A 160 -14.79 0.80 2.59
CA LEU A 160 -13.77 1.84 2.64
C LEU A 160 -14.37 3.23 2.77
N LEU A 161 -13.68 4.07 3.54
CA LEU A 161 -13.99 5.48 3.77
C LEU A 161 -13.16 6.43 2.90
N ARG A 162 -12.00 5.93 2.41
CA ARG A 162 -11.08 6.70 1.56
C ARG A 162 -10.48 5.79 0.50
N VAL A 163 -10.54 6.25 -0.74
CA VAL A 163 -9.97 5.56 -1.90
C VAL A 163 -9.40 6.57 -2.89
N VAL A 164 -8.47 6.13 -3.71
CA VAL A 164 -7.98 6.85 -4.88
C VAL A 164 -9.02 6.69 -6.00
N GLY A 165 -9.29 7.76 -6.75
CA GLY A 165 -10.36 7.80 -7.74
C GLY A 165 -11.70 8.31 -7.19
N SER A 166 -11.76 8.74 -5.92
CA SER A 166 -12.87 9.55 -5.39
C SER A 166 -12.45 11.01 -5.32
N ALA A 167 -13.40 11.95 -5.46
CA ALA A 167 -13.08 13.37 -5.32
C ALA A 167 -12.55 13.68 -3.90
N TRP A 168 -11.47 14.44 -3.84
CA TRP A 168 -10.84 14.89 -2.60
C TRP A 168 -10.93 16.42 -2.50
N ASP A 169 -11.62 16.92 -1.49
CA ASP A 169 -11.60 18.34 -1.16
C ASP A 169 -10.26 18.77 -0.56
N ILE A 170 -9.65 17.84 0.18
CA ILE A 170 -8.29 17.92 0.74
C ILE A 170 -7.60 16.58 0.50
N PRO A 171 -6.25 16.51 0.50
CA PRO A 171 -5.52 15.26 0.40
C PRO A 171 -6.01 14.23 1.42
N LYS A 172 -6.41 13.04 0.97
CA LYS A 172 -6.96 11.98 1.84
C LYS A 172 -5.99 10.83 2.11
N TYR A 173 -4.76 10.95 1.62
CA TYR A 173 -3.70 10.02 1.99
C TYR A 173 -3.24 10.25 3.44
N GLN A 174 -2.76 9.19 4.06
CA GLN A 174 -2.08 9.28 5.35
C GLN A 174 -0.58 9.07 5.16
N LEU A 175 0.19 9.97 5.73
CA LEU A 175 1.65 9.97 5.68
C LEU A 175 2.19 9.39 6.98
N GLY A 176 2.98 8.33 6.87
CA GLY A 176 3.69 7.73 7.99
C GLY A 176 4.88 8.57 8.46
N ASN A 177 5.38 8.26 9.64
CA ASN A 177 6.60 8.86 10.16
C ASN A 177 7.82 8.40 9.35
N ILE A 178 8.90 9.18 9.40
CA ILE A 178 10.19 8.76 8.88
C ILE A 178 10.76 7.67 9.79
N ILE A 179 11.07 6.52 9.21
CA ILE A 179 11.63 5.36 9.89
C ILE A 179 13.10 5.27 9.54
N LYS A 180 13.96 5.26 10.55
CA LYS A 180 15.37 4.94 10.35
C LYS A 180 15.53 3.44 10.17
N ILE A 181 16.02 3.02 9.00
CA ILE A 181 16.22 1.60 8.70
C ILE A 181 17.54 1.07 9.24
N GLY A 182 17.54 -0.20 9.62
CA GLY A 182 18.69 -0.92 10.13
C GLY A 182 18.73 -2.36 9.63
N LYS A 183 19.72 -3.14 10.07
CA LYS A 183 19.92 -4.54 9.64
C LYS A 183 18.75 -5.48 9.91
N LYS A 184 17.85 -5.11 10.84
CA LYS A 184 16.73 -5.95 11.26
C LYS A 184 15.38 -5.36 10.87
N THR A 185 15.38 -4.25 10.13
CA THR A 185 14.17 -3.61 9.65
C THR A 185 13.63 -4.39 8.46
N THR A 186 12.36 -4.71 8.51
CA THR A 186 11.63 -5.38 7.43
C THR A 186 10.30 -4.69 7.23
N PHE A 187 9.88 -4.58 5.99
CA PHE A 187 8.54 -4.10 5.63
C PHE A 187 7.79 -5.19 4.87
N LEU A 188 6.49 -5.28 5.12
CA LEU A 188 5.54 -6.06 4.32
C LEU A 188 4.46 -5.12 3.84
N MET A 189 4.23 -5.08 2.54
CA MET A 189 3.07 -4.41 1.92
C MET A 189 2.13 -5.49 1.41
N CYS A 190 0.86 -5.39 1.73
CA CYS A 190 -0.13 -6.39 1.32
C CYS A 190 -1.53 -5.82 1.16
N SER A 191 -2.31 -6.37 0.24
CA SER A 191 -3.75 -6.15 0.11
C SER A 191 -4.54 -6.95 1.17
N ASP A 192 -5.85 -6.74 1.21
CA ASP A 192 -6.77 -7.42 2.14
C ASP A 192 -6.75 -8.94 1.97
N GLY A 193 -6.61 -9.43 0.71
CA GLY A 193 -6.52 -10.86 0.41
C GLY A 193 -5.40 -11.59 1.16
N PHE A 194 -4.36 -10.88 1.61
CA PHE A 194 -3.32 -11.44 2.45
C PHE A 194 -3.58 -11.23 3.94
N TRP A 195 -3.77 -9.99 4.39
CA TRP A 195 -3.83 -9.70 5.83
C TRP A 195 -5.13 -10.18 6.49
N GLU A 196 -6.21 -10.37 5.74
CA GLU A 196 -7.42 -11.01 6.28
C GLU A 196 -7.17 -12.47 6.69
N LEU A 197 -6.33 -13.20 5.96
CA LEU A 197 -6.05 -14.61 6.15
C LEU A 197 -4.89 -14.89 7.11
N ILE A 198 -3.87 -14.02 7.12
CA ILE A 198 -2.62 -14.24 7.86
C ILE A 198 -2.51 -13.20 9.00
N ASP A 199 -2.50 -13.66 10.23
CA ASP A 199 -2.37 -12.79 11.39
C ASP A 199 -0.91 -12.35 11.66
N GLU A 200 -0.74 -11.29 12.44
CA GLU A 200 0.57 -10.71 12.77
C GLU A 200 1.47 -11.69 13.52
N LYS A 201 0.91 -12.64 14.27
CA LYS A 201 1.66 -13.67 15.00
C LYS A 201 2.29 -14.65 14.01
N GLU A 202 1.55 -15.03 12.98
CA GLU A 202 2.06 -15.91 11.93
C GLU A 202 3.08 -15.19 11.06
N MET A 203 2.82 -13.93 10.68
CA MET A 203 3.81 -13.08 9.99
C MET A 203 5.14 -13.03 10.76
N CYS A 204 5.09 -12.73 12.05
CA CYS A 204 6.28 -12.68 12.92
C CYS A 204 7.01 -14.02 13.03
N LYS A 205 6.26 -15.14 13.07
CA LYS A 205 6.83 -16.49 13.14
C LYS A 205 7.53 -16.85 11.85
N THR A 206 6.94 -16.50 10.71
CA THR A 206 7.51 -16.74 9.37
C THR A 206 8.78 -15.92 9.18
N LEU A 207 8.74 -14.60 9.43
CA LEU A 207 9.92 -13.73 9.32
C LEU A 207 11.12 -14.19 10.15
N LYS A 208 10.89 -14.81 11.33
CA LYS A 208 11.98 -15.33 12.16
C LYS A 208 12.62 -16.61 11.61
N LYS A 209 11.91 -17.33 10.76
CA LYS A 209 12.37 -18.59 10.18
C LYS A 209 13.00 -18.38 8.81
N SER A 210 12.49 -17.43 8.05
CA SER A 210 12.95 -17.12 6.70
C SER A 210 14.31 -16.43 6.72
N LYS A 211 15.17 -16.78 5.76
CA LYS A 211 16.49 -16.19 5.56
C LYS A 211 16.47 -15.14 4.44
N THR A 212 15.54 -15.27 3.52
CA THR A 212 15.37 -14.39 2.37
C THR A 212 13.91 -13.99 2.21
N PRO A 213 13.62 -12.88 1.51
CA PRO A 213 12.24 -12.49 1.23
C PRO A 213 11.47 -13.49 0.35
N GLN A 214 12.17 -14.38 -0.37
CA GLN A 214 11.55 -15.39 -1.26
C GLN A 214 11.07 -16.64 -0.50
N GLU A 215 11.55 -16.90 0.72
CA GLU A 215 11.11 -17.98 1.60
C GLU A 215 9.80 -17.65 2.32
#